data_8ca8bea7fa6fd3f79b893d3b6608c8da
#
_entry.id   8ca8bea7fa6fd3f79b893d3b6608c8da
#
_cell.length_a   1.000
_cell.length_b   1.000
_cell.length_c   1.000
_cell.angle_alpha   90.00
_cell.angle_beta   90.00
_cell.angle_gamma   90.00
#
_symmetry.space_group_name_H-M   'P 1'
#
loop_
_entity.id
_entity.type
_entity.pdbx_description
1 polymer ?
#
loop_
_entity_poly.entity_id
_entity_poly.type
_entity_poly.pdbx_seq_one_letter_code
_entity_poly.pdbx_strand_id
1 'polypeptide(L)'
;MRMRKFGSMLLWTVVLVLLPMAAFAEDGSGDGSWGYALGAGLAVGLAGLGCGIGQGLTAGNTTAGIARNPGAAGAMFTNFILGMVLIESIAIYGLVIAFLLQGKI
;
A
#
# COMPACT_ATOMS: atom_id res chain seq x y z
N MET A 1 -11.02 -16.07 20.71
CA MET A 1 -11.03 -17.14 19.68
C MET A 1 -11.09 -16.64 18.24
N ARG A 2 -11.76 -15.53 17.93
CA ARG A 2 -11.81 -14.92 16.57
C ARG A 2 -10.46 -14.37 16.06
N MET A 3 -9.69 -13.71 16.91
CA MET A 3 -8.39 -13.10 16.51
C MET A 3 -7.34 -14.12 16.05
N ARG A 4 -7.26 -15.29 16.69
CA ARG A 4 -6.34 -16.37 16.28
C ARG A 4 -6.68 -16.93 14.90
N LYS A 5 -7.97 -17.05 14.58
CA LYS A 5 -8.42 -17.50 13.25
C LYS A 5 -8.13 -16.47 12.17
N PHE A 6 -8.30 -15.19 12.48
CA PHE A 6 -7.99 -14.10 11.55
C PHE A 6 -6.48 -14.02 11.26
N GLY A 7 -5.64 -14.11 12.29
CA GLY A 7 -4.18 -14.17 12.11
C GLY A 7 -3.72 -15.39 11.31
N SER A 8 -4.34 -16.55 11.55
CA SER A 8 -4.06 -17.78 10.79
C SER A 8 -4.50 -17.64 9.32
N MET A 9 -5.65 -17.06 9.05
CA MET A 9 -6.10 -16.83 7.66
C MET A 9 -5.16 -15.87 6.92
N LEU A 10 -4.75 -14.79 7.57
CA LEU A 10 -3.81 -13.83 7.00
C LEU A 10 -2.45 -14.46 6.70
N LEU A 11 -1.94 -15.27 7.64
CA LEU A 11 -0.70 -16.03 7.45
C LEU A 11 -0.81 -16.97 6.25
N TRP A 12 -1.89 -17.75 6.16
CA TRP A 12 -2.10 -18.68 5.05
C TRP A 12 -2.28 -17.97 3.71
N THR A 13 -2.93 -16.80 3.70
CA THR A 13 -3.06 -15.99 2.49
C THR A 13 -1.70 -15.48 2.01
N VAL A 14 -0.86 -14.99 2.94
CA VAL A 14 0.50 -14.56 2.63
C VAL A 14 1.35 -15.74 2.12
N VAL A 15 1.27 -16.89 2.77
CA VAL A 15 1.98 -18.12 2.35
C VAL A 15 1.51 -18.57 0.96
N LEU A 16 0.21 -18.59 0.69
CA LEU A 16 -0.35 -18.99 -0.62
C LEU A 16 0.02 -18.02 -1.75
N VAL A 17 0.21 -16.73 -1.44
CA VAL A 17 0.67 -15.73 -2.41
C VAL A 17 2.18 -15.85 -2.66
N LEU A 18 2.97 -16.16 -1.63
CA LEU A 18 4.42 -16.26 -1.73
C LEU A 18 4.91 -17.61 -2.26
N LEU A 19 4.14 -18.71 -2.07
CA LEU A 19 4.52 -20.05 -2.52
C LEU A 19 4.71 -20.19 -4.04
N PRO A 20 3.82 -19.64 -4.90
CA PRO A 20 4.06 -19.65 -6.34
C PRO A 20 5.32 -18.90 -6.74
N MET A 21 5.65 -17.82 -6.01
CA MET A 21 6.85 -17.03 -6.27
C MET A 21 8.14 -17.80 -6.02
N ALA A 22 8.18 -18.62 -4.96
CA ALA A 22 9.33 -19.48 -4.66
C ALA A 22 9.48 -20.59 -5.72
N ALA A 23 8.38 -21.12 -6.24
CA ALA A 23 8.40 -22.14 -7.29
C ALA A 23 8.91 -21.59 -8.64
N PHE A 24 8.62 -20.32 -8.97
CA PHE A 24 9.15 -19.67 -10.18
C PHE A 24 10.60 -19.18 -10.01
N ALA A 25 11.11 -19.07 -8.78
CA ALA A 25 12.49 -18.67 -8.52
C ALA A 25 13.52 -19.79 -8.83
N GLU A 26 13.07 -21.03 -8.93
CA GLU A 26 13.93 -22.20 -9.13
C GLU A 26 14.26 -22.48 -10.60
N ASP A 27 13.49 -21.99 -11.55
CA ASP A 27 13.80 -22.06 -12.98
C ASP A 27 14.81 -20.98 -13.37
N GLY A 28 16.09 -21.23 -13.13
CA GLY A 28 17.21 -20.35 -13.45
C GLY A 28 17.46 -20.13 -14.95
N SER A 29 16.47 -20.36 -15.82
CA SER A 29 16.51 -20.13 -17.27
C SER A 29 15.77 -18.86 -17.73
N GLY A 30 15.18 -18.09 -16.79
CA GLY A 30 14.56 -16.80 -17.09
C GLY A 30 15.59 -15.67 -17.11
N ASP A 31 15.42 -14.73 -17.99
CA ASP A 31 16.24 -13.52 -18.14
C ASP A 31 16.19 -12.55 -16.92
N GLY A 32 15.62 -12.95 -15.79
CA GLY A 32 15.47 -12.15 -14.58
C GLY A 32 14.37 -11.09 -14.64
N SER A 33 13.69 -10.94 -15.77
CA SER A 33 12.65 -9.92 -15.98
C SER A 33 11.46 -10.07 -15.04
N TRP A 34 11.11 -11.30 -14.67
CA TRP A 34 10.04 -11.57 -13.71
C TRP A 34 10.29 -10.95 -12.34
N GLY A 35 11.56 -10.89 -11.89
CA GLY A 35 11.94 -10.26 -10.62
C GLY A 35 11.67 -8.75 -10.63
N TYR A 36 11.98 -8.10 -11.75
CA TYR A 36 11.66 -6.68 -11.93
C TYR A 36 10.15 -6.43 -12.02
N ALA A 37 9.42 -7.28 -12.74
CA ALA A 37 7.96 -7.18 -12.83
C ALA A 37 7.28 -7.32 -11.46
N LEU A 38 7.74 -8.29 -10.67
CA LEU A 38 7.25 -8.50 -9.32
C LEU A 38 7.62 -7.35 -8.39
N GLY A 39 8.89 -6.91 -8.43
CA GLY A 39 9.36 -5.75 -7.67
C GLY A 39 8.55 -4.50 -7.98
N ALA A 40 8.24 -4.25 -9.25
CA ALA A 40 7.41 -3.14 -9.68
C ALA A 40 5.98 -3.25 -9.13
N GLY A 41 5.37 -4.42 -9.22
CA GLY A 41 4.03 -4.66 -8.69
C GLY A 41 3.95 -4.50 -7.17
N LEU A 42 4.95 -5.02 -6.43
CA LEU A 42 5.04 -4.86 -4.98
C LEU A 42 5.30 -3.40 -4.57
N ALA A 43 6.17 -2.70 -5.28
CA ALA A 43 6.48 -1.30 -4.99
C ALA A 43 5.22 -0.42 -5.04
N VAL A 44 4.47 -0.48 -6.12
CA VAL A 44 3.23 0.30 -6.27
C VAL A 44 2.10 -0.24 -5.39
N GLY A 45 1.98 -1.56 -5.27
CA GLY A 45 0.90 -2.19 -4.51
C GLY A 45 0.99 -1.93 -3.02
N LEU A 46 2.18 -2.10 -2.42
CA LEU A 46 2.39 -1.85 -0.98
C LEU A 46 2.35 -0.37 -0.65
N ALA A 47 2.94 0.49 -1.51
CA ALA A 47 2.85 1.93 -1.33
C ALA A 47 1.40 2.41 -1.41
N GLY A 48 0.62 1.97 -2.41
CA GLY A 48 -0.80 2.28 -2.55
C GLY A 48 -1.65 1.76 -1.39
N LEU A 49 -1.38 0.55 -0.91
CA LEU A 49 -2.06 -0.01 0.26
C LEU A 49 -1.81 0.84 1.51
N GLY A 50 -0.55 1.17 1.79
CA GLY A 50 -0.18 1.99 2.95
C GLY A 50 -0.79 3.40 2.88
N CYS A 51 -0.72 4.03 1.71
CA CYS A 51 -1.33 5.35 1.48
C CYS A 51 -2.85 5.30 1.61
N GLY A 52 -3.51 4.29 1.03
CA GLY A 52 -4.96 4.13 1.12
C GLY A 52 -5.46 3.99 2.57
N ILE A 53 -4.76 3.20 3.39
CA ILE A 53 -5.05 3.09 4.82
C ILE A 53 -4.82 4.44 5.53
N GLY A 54 -3.68 5.08 5.28
CA GLY A 54 -3.36 6.38 5.89
C GLY A 54 -4.37 7.47 5.53
N GLN A 55 -4.74 7.56 4.27
CA GLN A 55 -5.75 8.52 3.79
C GLN A 55 -7.13 8.21 4.36
N GLY A 56 -7.53 6.93 4.39
CA GLY A 56 -8.81 6.51 4.97
C GLY A 56 -8.93 6.86 6.45
N LEU A 57 -7.87 6.63 7.24
CA LEU A 57 -7.83 7.01 8.66
C LEU A 57 -7.86 8.54 8.83
N THR A 58 -7.10 9.28 8.03
CA THR A 58 -7.07 10.74 8.07
C THR A 58 -8.45 11.31 7.74
N ALA A 59 -9.08 10.84 6.66
CA ALA A 59 -10.40 11.30 6.26
C ALA A 59 -11.47 10.95 7.31
N GLY A 60 -11.47 9.73 7.81
CA GLY A 60 -12.43 9.27 8.83
C GLY A 60 -12.32 10.06 10.13
N ASN A 61 -11.11 10.24 10.64
CA ASN A 61 -10.88 10.99 11.88
C ASN A 61 -11.20 12.48 11.72
N THR A 62 -10.86 13.08 10.58
CA THR A 62 -11.19 14.48 10.29
C THR A 62 -12.70 14.68 10.22
N THR A 63 -13.41 13.83 9.49
CA THR A 63 -14.88 13.88 9.39
C THR A 63 -15.54 13.71 10.76
N ALA A 64 -15.08 12.75 11.55
CA ALA A 64 -15.58 12.55 12.91
C ALA A 64 -15.28 13.74 13.83
N GLY A 65 -14.13 14.40 13.66
CA GLY A 65 -13.76 15.61 14.38
C GLY A 65 -14.69 16.77 14.05
N ILE A 66 -14.96 17.02 12.77
CA ILE A 66 -15.87 18.06 12.29
C ILE A 66 -17.31 17.79 12.76
N ALA A 67 -17.75 16.55 12.76
CA ALA A 67 -19.07 16.17 13.24
C ALA A 67 -19.27 16.52 14.73
N ARG A 68 -18.20 16.41 15.55
CA ARG A 68 -18.23 16.80 16.96
C ARG A 68 -18.10 18.30 17.18
N ASN A 69 -17.41 19.00 16.31
CA ASN A 69 -17.20 20.45 16.34
C ASN A 69 -17.23 21.06 14.94
N PRO A 70 -18.43 21.37 14.41
CA PRO A 70 -18.58 21.94 13.07
C PRO A 70 -17.80 23.23 12.84
N GLY A 71 -17.60 24.04 13.90
CA GLY A 71 -16.82 25.28 13.83
C GLY A 71 -15.33 25.07 13.53
N ALA A 72 -14.80 23.84 13.74
CA ALA A 72 -13.41 23.52 13.46
C ALA A 72 -13.14 23.17 11.98
N ALA A 73 -14.17 23.04 11.14
CA ALA A 73 -14.04 22.58 9.77
C ALA A 73 -12.99 23.35 8.96
N GLY A 74 -13.01 24.69 9.03
CA GLY A 74 -12.05 25.55 8.34
C GLY A 74 -10.61 25.37 8.81
N ALA A 75 -10.41 25.26 10.12
CA ALA A 75 -9.08 25.07 10.70
C ALA A 75 -8.51 23.67 10.40
N MET A 76 -9.36 22.65 10.34
CA MET A 76 -8.96 21.28 10.04
C MET A 76 -8.67 21.06 8.56
N PHE A 77 -9.28 21.84 7.67
CA PHE A 77 -9.17 21.64 6.22
C PHE A 77 -7.73 21.68 5.73
N THR A 78 -6.96 22.68 6.15
CA THR A 78 -5.55 22.82 5.73
C THR A 78 -4.71 21.62 6.20
N ASN A 79 -4.85 21.24 7.46
CA ASN A 79 -4.12 20.08 8.01
C ASN A 79 -4.54 18.78 7.32
N PHE A 80 -5.82 18.64 7.00
CA PHE A 80 -6.35 17.50 6.25
C PHE A 80 -5.72 17.40 4.86
N ILE A 81 -5.77 18.47 4.08
CA ILE A 81 -5.20 18.50 2.72
C ILE A 81 -3.70 18.25 2.73
N LEU A 82 -2.95 18.90 3.62
CA LEU A 82 -1.51 18.68 3.74
C LEU A 82 -1.19 17.23 4.10
N GLY A 83 -1.92 16.65 5.04
CA GLY A 83 -1.77 15.24 5.42
C GLY A 83 -2.05 14.31 4.24
N MET A 84 -3.13 14.55 3.49
CA MET A 84 -3.49 13.74 2.31
C MET A 84 -2.41 13.80 1.23
N VAL A 85 -1.90 15.01 0.91
CA VAL A 85 -0.87 15.19 -0.12
C VAL A 85 0.46 14.53 0.27
N LEU A 86 0.86 14.65 1.55
CA LEU A 86 2.10 14.03 2.02
C LEU A 86 2.00 12.50 2.01
N ILE A 87 0.85 11.94 2.37
CA ILE A 87 0.60 10.49 2.27
C ILE A 87 0.63 10.06 0.80
N GLU A 88 -0.04 10.79 -0.10
CA GLU A 88 -0.06 10.51 -1.55
C GLU A 88 1.35 10.48 -2.15
N SER A 89 2.26 11.33 -1.68
CA SER A 89 3.64 11.38 -2.19
C SER A 89 4.35 10.04 -2.06
N ILE A 90 4.06 9.24 -1.03
CA ILE A 90 4.64 7.90 -0.84
C ILE A 90 4.18 6.95 -1.95
N ALA A 91 2.91 7.02 -2.37
CA ALA A 91 2.39 6.23 -3.48
C ALA A 91 3.07 6.62 -4.81
N ILE A 92 3.31 7.93 -5.01
CA ILE A 92 4.02 8.44 -6.19
C ILE A 92 5.46 7.91 -6.22
N TYR A 93 6.16 7.87 -5.09
CA TYR A 93 7.51 7.29 -5.03
C TYR A 93 7.50 5.79 -5.37
N GLY A 94 6.53 5.03 -4.85
CA GLY A 94 6.34 3.63 -5.20
C GLY A 94 6.07 3.44 -6.70
N LEU A 95 5.26 4.32 -7.30
CA LEU A 95 4.98 4.33 -8.74
C LEU A 95 6.24 4.62 -9.56
N VAL A 96 7.05 5.60 -9.16
CA VAL A 96 8.32 5.93 -9.84
C VAL A 96 9.26 4.72 -9.82
N ILE A 97 9.42 4.06 -8.67
CA ILE A 97 10.22 2.84 -8.57
C ILE A 97 9.67 1.74 -9.47
N ALA A 98 8.35 1.56 -9.52
CA ALA A 98 7.72 0.58 -10.40
C ALA A 98 8.03 0.85 -11.88
N PHE A 99 7.97 2.10 -12.34
CA PHE A 99 8.34 2.48 -13.70
C PHE A 99 9.82 2.23 -13.99
N LEU A 100 10.71 2.54 -13.06
CA LEU A 100 12.16 2.29 -13.22
C LEU A 100 12.46 0.80 -13.35
N LEU A 101 11.75 -0.05 -12.59
CA LEU A 101 11.89 -1.51 -12.68
C LEU A 101 11.26 -2.06 -13.96
N GLN A 102 10.12 -1.53 -14.38
CA GLN A 102 9.47 -1.93 -15.63
C GLN A 102 10.35 -1.66 -16.84
N GLY A 103 11.14 -0.58 -16.83
CA GLY A 103 12.11 -0.27 -17.88
C GLY A 103 13.31 -1.23 -17.96
N LYS A 104 13.38 -2.24 -17.07
CA LYS A 104 14.38 -3.30 -17.08
C LYS A 104 13.87 -4.64 -17.63
N ILE A 105 12.59 -4.73 -17.91
CA ILE A 105 11.92 -5.86 -18.53
C ILE A 105 12.02 -5.70 -20.05
#